data_498c528c814baa4542149c858456427c
#
_entry.id   498c528c814baa4542149c858456427c
#
_cell.length_a   1.000
_cell.length_b   1.000
_cell.length_c   1.000
_cell.angle_alpha   90.00
_cell.angle_beta   90.00
_cell.angle_gamma   90.00
#
_symmetry.space_group_name_H-M   'P 1'
#
loop_
_entity.id
_entity.type
_entity.pdbx_description
1 polymer ?
#
loop_
_entity_poly.entity_id
_entity_poly.type
_entity_poly.pdbx_seq_one_letter_code
_entity_poly.pdbx_strand_id
1 'polypeptide(L)'
;EETFEKAHQANRHGPELRAYDRYGMRINSVDYHPAYHDLMDLAISNKMHNFAWANEGKAGHVGQSALTYMFCQPEGGVMCPMAMTYSVVPSLRLAPSLAREWMPRLMSTKYDKRDIPAEEKTSAMIGMFMTEKQGGSDVRSNSTVAVPDSDGYLLTGHKFFCSAPMCDAFLVLANTDSNGISCFLVPRWLPNGTRNNLFIQRMKDKLGNKSNASTEMEFQDTYGVMVGEEGRGIRTIIEMVTGNRLYCAMSSAGIMRQALVQALHHTSHRSAFQKRLIQQPLMRNVLADMAVEVE
;
A
#
# COMPACT_ATOMS: atom_id res chain seq x y z
N GLU A 1 22.56 -1.55 7.59
CA GLU A 1 22.46 -1.92 9.01
C GLU A 1 21.40 -1.07 9.69
N GLU A 2 21.48 0.25 9.64
CA GLU A 2 20.50 1.18 10.24
C GLU A 2 19.06 0.94 9.73
N THR A 3 18.86 0.70 8.45
CA THR A 3 17.55 0.43 7.87
C THR A 3 16.92 -0.86 8.41
N PHE A 4 17.72 -1.91 8.61
CA PHE A 4 17.27 -3.17 9.22
C PHE A 4 16.83 -2.98 10.67
N GLU A 5 17.55 -2.17 11.44
CA GLU A 5 17.20 -1.86 12.83
C GLU A 5 15.88 -1.07 12.90
N LYS A 6 15.73 -0.05 12.06
CA LYS A 6 14.46 0.70 11.96
C LYS A 6 13.30 -0.20 11.55
N ALA A 7 13.52 -1.12 10.59
CA ALA A 7 12.52 -2.09 10.18
C ALA A 7 12.12 -3.04 11.33
N HIS A 8 13.10 -3.52 12.08
CA HIS A 8 12.85 -4.34 13.28
C HIS A 8 11.99 -3.61 14.30
N GLN A 9 12.34 -2.36 14.63
CA GLN A 9 11.56 -1.54 15.58
C GLN A 9 10.15 -1.25 15.10
N ALA A 10 9.97 -0.86 13.84
CA ALA A 10 8.65 -0.57 13.26
C ALA A 10 7.73 -1.81 13.25
N ASN A 11 8.28 -3.02 12.98
CA ASN A 11 7.50 -4.25 13.00
C ASN A 11 7.25 -4.78 14.42
N ARG A 12 8.16 -4.55 15.37
CA ARG A 12 8.00 -4.95 16.78
C ARG A 12 6.97 -4.07 17.50
N HIS A 13 6.96 -2.78 17.17
CA HIS A 13 6.04 -1.78 17.72
C HIS A 13 5.08 -1.33 16.60
N GLY A 14 4.16 -2.25 16.24
CA GLY A 14 3.21 -2.02 15.16
C GLY A 14 2.29 -0.83 15.41
N PRO A 15 1.55 -0.40 14.39
CA PRO A 15 0.65 0.74 14.48
C PRO A 15 -0.50 0.50 15.47
N GLU A 16 -1.01 1.58 16.06
CA GLU A 16 -2.11 1.58 17.01
C GLU A 16 -3.29 2.41 16.49
N LEU A 17 -4.50 1.85 16.59
CA LEU A 17 -5.71 2.57 16.20
C LEU A 17 -6.14 3.54 17.31
N ARG A 18 -6.29 4.79 16.92
CA ARG A 18 -7.01 5.80 17.70
C ARG A 18 -8.31 6.18 17.01
N ALA A 19 -9.35 5.42 17.31
CA ALA A 19 -10.68 5.69 16.74
C ALA A 19 -11.29 6.98 17.30
N TYR A 20 -11.00 7.29 18.58
CA TYR A 20 -11.54 8.44 19.30
C TYR A 20 -10.43 9.24 20.01
N ASP A 21 -10.66 10.53 20.17
CA ASP A 21 -9.83 11.37 21.03
C ASP A 21 -10.20 11.21 22.51
N ARG A 22 -9.52 11.97 23.40
CA ARG A 22 -9.76 11.95 24.85
C ARG A 22 -11.13 12.48 25.26
N TYR A 23 -11.87 13.10 24.38
CA TYR A 23 -13.21 13.64 24.63
C TYR A 23 -14.32 12.77 24.03
N GLY A 24 -13.97 11.64 23.41
CA GLY A 24 -14.90 10.74 22.73
C GLY A 24 -15.27 11.18 21.31
N MET A 25 -14.62 12.18 20.76
CA MET A 25 -14.82 12.59 19.36
C MET A 25 -14.09 11.62 18.44
N ARG A 26 -14.78 11.16 17.39
CA ARG A 26 -14.20 10.20 16.45
C ARG A 26 -13.16 10.87 15.54
N ILE A 27 -11.93 10.35 15.55
CA ILE A 27 -10.80 10.88 14.78
C ILE A 27 -10.27 9.94 13.72
N ASN A 28 -10.57 8.63 13.80
CA ASN A 28 -10.16 7.61 12.82
C ASN A 28 -8.66 7.71 12.43
N SER A 29 -7.79 7.85 13.42
CA SER A 29 -6.35 7.98 13.23
C SER A 29 -5.63 6.68 13.56
N VAL A 30 -4.52 6.44 12.90
CA VAL A 30 -3.58 5.36 13.22
C VAL A 30 -2.23 5.98 13.56
N ASP A 31 -1.72 5.68 14.75
CA ASP A 31 -0.40 6.10 15.17
C ASP A 31 0.63 5.05 14.75
N TYR A 32 1.75 5.52 14.21
CA TYR A 32 2.86 4.66 13.82
C TYR A 32 4.09 4.96 14.66
N HIS A 33 4.93 3.94 14.89
CA HIS A 33 6.22 4.13 15.52
C HIS A 33 7.11 5.10 14.71
N PRO A 34 7.94 5.95 15.34
CA PRO A 34 8.83 6.89 14.63
C PRO A 34 9.67 6.23 13.53
N ALA A 35 10.19 5.01 13.77
CA ALA A 35 10.95 4.27 12.78
C ALA A 35 10.17 3.96 11.49
N TYR A 36 8.82 3.79 11.55
CA TYR A 36 8.00 3.68 10.35
C TYR A 36 8.05 4.97 9.52
N HIS A 37 7.96 6.12 10.17
CA HIS A 37 8.04 7.41 9.46
C HIS A 37 9.41 7.66 8.85
N ASP A 38 10.49 7.24 9.53
CA ASP A 38 11.86 7.30 8.98
C ASP A 38 12.00 6.42 7.73
N LEU A 39 11.42 5.22 7.75
CA LEU A 39 11.41 4.30 6.60
C LEU A 39 10.56 4.84 5.45
N MET A 40 9.42 5.48 5.75
CA MET A 40 8.59 6.17 4.76
C MET A 40 9.34 7.34 4.10
N ASP A 41 10.02 8.15 4.89
CA ASP A 41 10.84 9.25 4.37
C ASP A 41 11.98 8.73 3.49
N LEU A 42 12.69 7.70 3.93
CA LEU A 42 13.72 7.02 3.13
C LEU A 42 13.15 6.48 1.80
N ALA A 43 11.98 5.84 1.84
CA ALA A 43 11.36 5.29 0.64
C ALA A 43 10.92 6.38 -0.34
N ILE A 44 10.27 7.43 0.13
CA ILE A 44 9.74 8.52 -0.70
C ILE A 44 10.88 9.38 -1.26
N SER A 45 11.88 9.74 -0.45
CA SER A 45 13.04 10.52 -0.91
C SER A 45 13.86 9.80 -1.97
N ASN A 46 13.88 8.45 -1.95
CA ASN A 46 14.51 7.61 -2.96
C ASN A 46 13.57 7.17 -4.09
N LYS A 47 12.40 7.81 -4.22
CA LYS A 47 11.46 7.61 -5.35
C LYS A 47 10.90 6.20 -5.47
N MET A 48 10.75 5.47 -4.36
CA MET A 48 10.23 4.09 -4.36
C MET A 48 8.80 3.96 -4.91
N HIS A 49 8.05 5.05 -4.91
CA HIS A 49 6.66 5.12 -5.40
C HIS A 49 6.50 5.72 -6.80
N ASN A 50 7.54 6.37 -7.34
CA ASN A 50 7.36 7.15 -8.59
C ASN A 50 8.54 7.10 -9.56
N PHE A 51 9.61 6.36 -9.28
CA PHE A 51 10.81 6.32 -10.14
C PHE A 51 10.47 5.94 -11.58
N ALA A 52 9.62 4.95 -11.79
CA ALA A 52 9.23 4.50 -13.12
C ALA A 52 8.53 5.62 -13.91
N TRP A 53 7.62 6.33 -13.28
CA TRP A 53 6.83 7.40 -13.89
C TRP A 53 7.64 8.66 -14.16
N ALA A 54 8.60 8.97 -13.29
CA ALA A 54 9.56 10.07 -13.51
C ALA A 54 10.59 9.77 -14.62
N ASN A 55 10.72 8.51 -15.04
CA ASN A 55 11.67 8.04 -16.05
C ASN A 55 10.99 7.23 -17.16
N GLU A 56 9.76 7.56 -17.53
CA GLU A 56 9.06 6.92 -18.65
C GLU A 56 9.89 7.02 -19.94
N GLY A 57 9.93 5.93 -20.71
CA GLY A 57 10.75 5.84 -21.92
C GLY A 57 12.26 5.67 -21.68
N LYS A 58 12.73 5.63 -20.42
CA LYS A 58 14.15 5.51 -20.05
C LYS A 58 14.41 4.31 -19.13
N ALA A 59 13.80 3.17 -19.40
CA ALA A 59 13.87 1.98 -18.53
C ALA A 59 13.44 2.23 -17.07
N GLY A 60 12.49 3.13 -16.86
CA GLY A 60 12.01 3.52 -15.52
C GLY A 60 11.53 2.35 -14.68
N HIS A 61 10.82 1.39 -15.28
CA HIS A 61 10.36 0.18 -14.57
C HIS A 61 11.51 -0.75 -14.16
N VAL A 62 12.62 -0.80 -14.91
CA VAL A 62 13.82 -1.56 -14.52
C VAL A 62 14.46 -0.93 -13.28
N GLY A 63 14.63 0.40 -13.28
CA GLY A 63 15.13 1.12 -12.10
C GLY A 63 14.21 0.98 -10.89
N GLN A 64 12.88 1.05 -11.10
CA GLN A 64 11.88 0.79 -10.06
C GLN A 64 12.03 -0.61 -9.47
N SER A 65 12.25 -1.63 -10.32
CA SER A 65 12.45 -3.02 -9.88
C SER A 65 13.69 -3.16 -9.01
N ALA A 66 14.81 -2.55 -9.39
CA ALA A 66 16.05 -2.57 -8.62
C ALA A 66 15.88 -1.91 -7.24
N LEU A 67 15.24 -0.75 -7.19
CA LEU A 67 14.94 -0.06 -5.93
C LEU A 67 14.04 -0.90 -5.02
N THR A 68 12.97 -1.46 -5.57
CA THR A 68 12.03 -2.33 -4.84
C THR A 68 12.73 -3.58 -4.30
N TYR A 69 13.53 -4.25 -5.14
CA TYR A 69 14.32 -5.43 -4.77
C TYR A 69 15.28 -5.14 -3.61
N MET A 70 15.94 -3.98 -3.60
CA MET A 70 16.84 -3.62 -2.52
C MET A 70 16.11 -3.27 -1.23
N PHE A 71 15.05 -2.45 -1.30
CA PHE A 71 14.38 -1.94 -0.12
C PHE A 71 13.53 -2.99 0.61
N CYS A 72 12.90 -3.92 -0.12
CA CYS A 72 12.07 -4.95 0.52
C CYS A 72 12.87 -6.00 1.31
N GLN A 73 14.19 -6.05 1.18
CA GLN A 73 15.03 -6.92 1.99
C GLN A 73 15.00 -6.55 3.50
N PRO A 74 15.16 -5.27 3.89
CA PRO A 74 14.98 -4.86 5.29
C PRO A 74 13.51 -4.67 5.70
N GLU A 75 12.60 -4.24 4.78
CA GLU A 75 11.28 -3.76 5.18
C GLU A 75 10.20 -4.08 4.12
N GLY A 76 9.17 -4.79 4.55
CA GLY A 76 8.04 -5.17 3.70
C GLY A 76 6.78 -4.32 3.90
N GLY A 77 6.54 -3.78 5.10
CA GLY A 77 5.30 -3.08 5.43
C GLY A 77 5.16 -1.72 4.75
N VAL A 78 6.22 -0.92 4.79
CA VAL A 78 6.29 0.40 4.09
C VAL A 78 6.15 0.24 2.57
N MET A 79 6.54 -0.92 2.03
CA MET A 79 6.39 -1.19 0.60
C MET A 79 4.94 -1.24 0.14
N CYS A 80 3.98 -1.50 1.02
CA CYS A 80 2.56 -1.53 0.68
C CYS A 80 2.03 -0.16 0.19
N PRO A 81 2.11 0.95 0.95
CA PRO A 81 1.72 2.27 0.45
C PRO A 81 2.56 2.72 -0.75
N MET A 82 3.85 2.35 -0.84
CA MET A 82 4.67 2.63 -2.02
C MET A 82 4.14 1.93 -3.27
N ALA A 83 3.82 0.63 -3.18
CA ALA A 83 3.25 -0.16 -4.26
C ALA A 83 1.92 0.41 -4.75
N MET A 84 1.02 0.76 -3.84
CA MET A 84 -0.28 1.31 -4.20
C MET A 84 -0.15 2.68 -4.87
N THR A 85 0.69 3.57 -4.34
CA THR A 85 0.93 4.90 -4.92
C THR A 85 1.64 4.82 -6.28
N TYR A 86 2.57 3.88 -6.47
CA TYR A 86 3.15 3.58 -7.78
C TYR A 86 2.08 3.11 -8.78
N SER A 87 1.22 2.20 -8.34
CA SER A 87 0.29 1.48 -9.21
C SER A 87 -0.96 2.28 -9.59
N VAL A 88 -1.29 3.36 -8.85
CA VAL A 88 -2.49 4.16 -9.11
C VAL A 88 -2.41 5.02 -10.37
N VAL A 89 -1.19 5.35 -10.83
CA VAL A 89 -0.96 6.32 -11.91
C VAL A 89 -1.71 5.98 -13.20
N PRO A 90 -1.68 4.73 -13.74
CA PRO A 90 -2.45 4.39 -14.93
C PRO A 90 -3.95 4.58 -14.76
N SER A 91 -4.51 4.21 -13.60
CA SER A 91 -5.94 4.40 -13.30
C SER A 91 -6.31 5.88 -13.24
N LEU A 92 -5.49 6.73 -12.60
CA LEU A 92 -5.75 8.17 -12.55
C LEU A 92 -5.70 8.84 -13.94
N ARG A 93 -4.87 8.34 -14.84
CA ARG A 93 -4.79 8.85 -16.22
C ARG A 93 -6.09 8.67 -17.01
N LEU A 94 -6.99 7.78 -16.55
CA LEU A 94 -8.34 7.64 -17.11
C LEU A 94 -9.30 8.77 -16.67
N ALA A 95 -8.90 9.61 -15.71
CA ALA A 95 -9.62 10.79 -15.25
C ALA A 95 -8.68 12.03 -15.28
N PRO A 96 -8.53 12.70 -16.44
CA PRO A 96 -7.51 13.75 -16.63
C PRO A 96 -7.59 14.93 -15.66
N SER A 97 -8.77 15.29 -15.17
CA SER A 97 -8.95 16.33 -14.14
C SER A 97 -8.32 15.92 -12.81
N LEU A 98 -8.65 14.71 -12.33
CA LEU A 98 -8.06 14.14 -11.11
C LEU A 98 -6.56 13.93 -11.25
N ALA A 99 -6.10 13.46 -12.43
CA ALA A 99 -4.67 13.31 -12.69
C ALA A 99 -3.93 14.66 -12.56
N ARG A 100 -4.45 15.74 -13.13
CA ARG A 100 -3.84 17.08 -13.01
C ARG A 100 -3.75 17.57 -11.57
N GLU A 101 -4.75 17.23 -10.76
CA GLU A 101 -4.80 17.63 -9.35
C GLU A 101 -3.82 16.81 -8.49
N TRP A 102 -3.82 15.47 -8.63
CA TRP A 102 -3.11 14.56 -7.72
C TRP A 102 -1.66 14.27 -8.13
N MET A 103 -1.36 14.19 -9.45
CA MET A 103 -0.03 13.81 -9.94
C MET A 103 1.13 14.65 -9.39
N PRO A 104 1.03 15.98 -9.25
CA PRO A 104 2.14 16.77 -8.70
C PRO A 104 2.57 16.31 -7.30
N ARG A 105 1.61 15.94 -6.44
CA ARG A 105 1.86 15.47 -5.09
C ARG A 105 2.33 14.01 -5.05
N LEU A 106 1.82 13.16 -5.95
CA LEU A 106 2.28 11.77 -6.11
C LEU A 106 3.70 11.70 -6.67
N MET A 107 4.14 12.69 -7.42
CA MET A 107 5.50 12.77 -7.95
C MET A 107 6.50 13.42 -6.98
N SER A 108 6.05 13.93 -5.85
CA SER A 108 6.91 14.55 -4.83
C SER A 108 7.86 13.53 -4.20
N THR A 109 9.05 13.99 -3.85
CA THR A 109 10.06 13.20 -3.12
C THR A 109 10.23 13.66 -1.67
N LYS A 110 9.27 14.41 -1.14
CA LYS A 110 9.25 14.89 0.24
C LYS A 110 8.13 14.18 0.99
N TYR A 111 8.46 13.43 2.03
CA TYR A 111 7.45 12.78 2.85
C TYR A 111 6.70 13.79 3.70
N ASP A 112 5.38 13.73 3.68
CA ASP A 112 4.50 14.59 4.49
C ASP A 112 3.51 13.73 5.28
N LYS A 113 3.83 13.48 6.55
CA LYS A 113 3.05 12.63 7.45
C LYS A 113 1.83 13.31 8.07
N ARG A 114 1.61 14.60 7.81
CA ARG A 114 0.50 15.35 8.41
C ARG A 114 -0.84 14.79 7.97
N ASP A 115 -1.79 14.75 8.88
CA ASP A 115 -3.17 14.33 8.61
C ASP A 115 -4.05 15.57 8.40
N ILE A 116 -3.94 16.14 7.22
CA ILE A 116 -4.59 17.37 6.77
C ILE A 116 -5.07 17.22 5.31
N PRO A 117 -5.88 18.13 4.78
CA PRO A 117 -6.27 18.14 3.36
C PRO A 117 -5.07 18.00 2.41
N ALA A 118 -5.24 17.20 1.35
CA ALA A 118 -4.15 16.92 0.41
C ALA A 118 -3.62 18.18 -0.30
N GLU A 119 -4.46 19.19 -0.48
CA GLU A 119 -4.09 20.48 -1.07
C GLU A 119 -3.03 21.23 -0.26
N GLU A 120 -3.02 21.04 1.06
CA GLU A 120 -2.08 21.67 1.99
C GLU A 120 -0.79 20.85 2.18
N LYS A 121 -0.70 19.67 1.55
CA LYS A 121 0.44 18.76 1.67
C LYS A 121 1.45 18.93 0.54
N THR A 122 2.71 18.65 0.86
CA THR A 122 3.81 18.63 -0.14
C THR A 122 3.84 17.35 -0.95
N SER A 123 3.28 16.26 -0.42
CA SER A 123 3.15 14.96 -1.09
C SER A 123 1.85 14.28 -0.68
N ALA A 124 1.38 13.36 -1.51
CA ALA A 124 0.22 12.54 -1.22
C ALA A 124 0.49 11.08 -1.58
N MET A 125 -0.26 10.18 -0.93
CA MET A 125 -0.29 8.76 -1.24
C MET A 125 -1.72 8.32 -1.51
N ILE A 126 -1.89 7.36 -2.42
CA ILE A 126 -3.19 6.80 -2.74
C ILE A 126 -3.18 5.29 -2.52
N GLY A 127 -4.14 4.83 -1.72
CA GLY A 127 -4.38 3.42 -1.44
C GLY A 127 -5.47 2.81 -2.33
N MET A 128 -5.85 1.56 -2.03
CA MET A 128 -6.89 0.83 -2.75
C MET A 128 -7.70 -0.03 -1.80
N PHE A 129 -9.03 0.08 -1.85
CA PHE A 129 -9.96 -0.71 -1.05
C PHE A 129 -10.96 -1.43 -1.95
N MET A 130 -10.72 -2.71 -2.22
CA MET A 130 -11.57 -3.53 -3.09
C MET A 130 -12.39 -4.56 -2.33
N THR A 131 -11.74 -5.29 -1.43
CA THR A 131 -12.27 -6.49 -0.77
C THR A 131 -13.37 -6.13 0.23
N GLU A 132 -14.48 -6.86 0.19
CA GLU A 132 -15.54 -6.84 1.19
C GLU A 132 -15.56 -8.14 2.00
N LYS A 133 -16.46 -8.28 2.99
CA LYS A 133 -16.50 -9.46 3.89
C LYS A 133 -16.70 -10.79 3.15
N GLN A 134 -17.48 -10.80 2.06
CA GLN A 134 -17.72 -11.99 1.24
C GLN A 134 -16.49 -12.44 0.44
N GLY A 135 -15.47 -11.57 0.30
CA GLY A 135 -14.21 -11.87 -0.38
C GLY A 135 -13.78 -10.81 -1.40
N GLY A 136 -12.60 -11.04 -2.00
CA GLY A 136 -12.01 -10.15 -3.00
C GLY A 136 -11.81 -10.78 -4.37
N SER A 137 -12.04 -12.11 -4.51
CA SER A 137 -11.88 -12.83 -5.77
C SER A 137 -13.00 -12.52 -6.76
N ASP A 138 -14.22 -12.36 -6.28
CA ASP A 138 -15.37 -11.94 -7.08
C ASP A 138 -15.87 -10.56 -6.62
N VAL A 139 -15.21 -9.52 -7.09
CA VAL A 139 -15.59 -8.13 -6.78
C VAL A 139 -16.91 -7.69 -7.38
N ARG A 140 -17.49 -8.49 -8.32
CA ARG A 140 -18.84 -8.22 -8.85
C ARG A 140 -19.93 -8.44 -7.83
N SER A 141 -19.65 -9.24 -6.80
CA SER A 141 -20.55 -9.46 -5.67
C SER A 141 -20.45 -8.41 -4.57
N ASN A 142 -19.68 -7.34 -4.78
CA ASN A 142 -19.57 -6.24 -3.83
C ASN A 142 -20.91 -5.57 -3.58
N SER A 143 -21.18 -5.24 -2.32
CA SER A 143 -22.44 -4.66 -1.86
C SER A 143 -22.36 -3.14 -1.59
N THR A 144 -21.16 -2.55 -1.56
CA THR A 144 -21.00 -1.10 -1.43
C THR A 144 -21.70 -0.40 -2.60
N VAL A 145 -22.53 0.59 -2.28
CA VAL A 145 -23.29 1.39 -3.26
C VAL A 145 -22.75 2.82 -3.34
N ALA A 146 -22.92 3.45 -4.49
CA ALA A 146 -22.60 4.85 -4.73
C ALA A 146 -23.81 5.55 -5.34
N VAL A 147 -24.29 6.60 -4.70
CA VAL A 147 -25.44 7.40 -5.15
C VAL A 147 -24.92 8.76 -5.64
N PRO A 148 -25.34 9.26 -6.80
CA PRO A 148 -24.97 10.59 -7.27
C PRO A 148 -25.34 11.69 -6.25
N ASP A 149 -24.42 12.64 -6.06
CA ASP A 149 -24.61 13.81 -5.23
C ASP A 149 -23.88 14.99 -5.87
N SER A 150 -24.50 16.15 -5.93
CA SER A 150 -23.99 17.43 -6.47
C SER A 150 -22.88 17.32 -7.53
N ASP A 151 -21.62 17.25 -7.12
CA ASP A 151 -20.41 17.19 -7.94
C ASP A 151 -19.63 15.86 -7.83
N GLY A 152 -20.25 14.85 -7.20
CA GLY A 152 -19.62 13.55 -6.97
C GLY A 152 -20.62 12.45 -6.65
N TYR A 153 -20.24 11.58 -5.73
CA TYR A 153 -21.03 10.45 -5.27
C TYR A 153 -20.88 10.26 -3.76
N LEU A 154 -21.95 9.79 -3.12
CA LEU A 154 -21.94 9.34 -1.73
C LEU A 154 -21.90 7.80 -1.71
N LEU A 155 -20.86 7.25 -1.09
CA LEU A 155 -20.63 5.83 -0.99
C LEU A 155 -21.06 5.32 0.39
N THR A 156 -21.83 4.21 0.40
CA THR A 156 -22.24 3.52 1.63
C THR A 156 -21.96 2.04 1.53
N GLY A 157 -21.27 1.49 2.53
CA GLY A 157 -20.90 0.08 2.57
C GLY A 157 -19.71 -0.22 3.47
N HIS A 158 -19.14 -1.41 3.31
CA HIS A 158 -18.04 -1.91 4.13
C HIS A 158 -16.89 -2.42 3.28
N LYS A 159 -15.67 -2.03 3.61
CA LYS A 159 -14.44 -2.62 3.04
C LYS A 159 -13.67 -3.39 4.10
N PHE A 160 -13.36 -4.65 3.80
CA PHE A 160 -12.85 -5.62 4.77
C PHE A 160 -11.33 -5.62 4.91
N PHE A 161 -10.58 -5.19 3.88
CA PHE A 161 -9.12 -5.15 3.91
C PHE A 161 -8.60 -3.85 3.31
N CYS A 162 -8.37 -2.86 4.19
CA CYS A 162 -7.97 -1.50 3.85
C CYS A 162 -6.57 -1.23 4.39
N SER A 163 -5.56 -1.42 3.56
CA SER A 163 -4.16 -1.22 3.93
C SER A 163 -3.75 0.24 3.79
N ALA A 164 -2.81 0.66 4.65
CA ALA A 164 -2.32 2.04 4.73
C ALA A 164 -3.46 3.07 4.85
N PRO A 165 -4.31 2.97 5.90
CA PRO A 165 -5.53 3.77 6.05
C PRO A 165 -5.25 5.27 6.22
N MET A 166 -3.99 5.67 6.41
CA MET A 166 -3.56 7.06 6.51
C MET A 166 -3.09 7.64 5.17
N CYS A 167 -3.23 6.92 4.03
CA CYS A 167 -3.10 7.51 2.70
C CYS A 167 -4.11 8.65 2.51
N ASP A 168 -3.79 9.58 1.62
CA ASP A 168 -4.58 10.81 1.42
C ASP A 168 -5.87 10.58 0.63
N ALA A 169 -5.89 9.53 -0.21
CA ALA A 169 -7.08 9.08 -0.93
C ALA A 169 -7.00 7.57 -1.22
N PHE A 170 -8.10 7.01 -1.71
CA PHE A 170 -8.21 5.59 -2.03
C PHE A 170 -9.01 5.36 -3.30
N LEU A 171 -8.57 4.42 -4.15
CA LEU A 171 -9.43 3.88 -5.19
C LEU A 171 -10.36 2.83 -4.58
N VAL A 172 -11.66 3.00 -4.79
CA VAL A 172 -12.71 2.17 -4.21
C VAL A 172 -13.67 1.72 -5.30
N LEU A 173 -14.15 0.47 -5.22
CA LEU A 173 -15.23 -0.04 -6.06
C LEU A 173 -16.56 0.07 -5.33
N ALA A 174 -17.57 0.59 -6.01
CA ALA A 174 -18.96 0.61 -5.55
C ALA A 174 -19.93 0.42 -6.71
N ASN A 175 -21.12 -0.10 -6.42
CA ASN A 175 -22.19 -0.25 -7.41
C ASN A 175 -22.93 1.09 -7.58
N THR A 176 -23.19 1.46 -8.84
CA THR A 176 -24.15 2.51 -9.19
C THR A 176 -25.45 1.84 -9.64
N ASP A 177 -26.61 2.40 -9.31
CA ASP A 177 -27.92 1.78 -9.53
C ASP A 177 -28.19 1.42 -10.99
N SER A 178 -27.64 2.19 -11.93
CA SER A 178 -27.97 2.06 -13.35
C SER A 178 -27.01 1.19 -14.16
N ASN A 179 -25.71 1.12 -13.79
CA ASN A 179 -24.67 0.61 -14.69
C ASN A 179 -23.68 -0.37 -14.05
N GLY A 180 -23.88 -0.77 -12.79
CA GLY A 180 -23.04 -1.74 -12.11
C GLY A 180 -21.79 -1.13 -11.48
N ILE A 181 -20.71 -1.94 -11.33
CA ILE A 181 -19.53 -1.55 -10.56
C ILE A 181 -18.73 -0.46 -11.25
N SER A 182 -18.55 0.64 -10.54
CA SER A 182 -17.75 1.81 -10.91
C SER A 182 -16.58 2.01 -9.95
N CYS A 183 -15.57 2.76 -10.38
CA CYS A 183 -14.38 3.07 -9.59
C CYS A 183 -14.41 4.53 -9.14
N PHE A 184 -14.08 4.77 -7.87
CA PHE A 184 -14.12 6.09 -7.26
C PHE A 184 -12.79 6.42 -6.58
N LEU A 185 -12.35 7.65 -6.71
CA LEU A 185 -11.32 8.24 -5.84
C LEU A 185 -12.02 8.84 -4.62
N VAL A 186 -11.71 8.30 -3.46
CA VAL A 186 -12.28 8.68 -2.17
C VAL A 186 -11.19 9.38 -1.34
N PRO A 187 -11.23 10.71 -1.18
CA PRO A 187 -10.24 11.44 -0.37
C PRO A 187 -10.52 11.23 1.12
N ARG A 188 -9.46 11.26 1.95
CA ARG A 188 -9.61 11.24 3.42
C ARG A 188 -10.13 12.56 3.98
N TRP A 189 -9.75 13.65 3.38
CA TRP A 189 -10.18 15.01 3.72
C TRP A 189 -10.91 15.62 2.53
N LEU A 190 -11.98 16.31 2.80
CA LEU A 190 -12.70 17.07 1.80
C LEU A 190 -12.03 18.43 1.54
N PRO A 191 -12.23 19.03 0.36
CA PRO A 191 -11.65 20.34 0.06
C PRO A 191 -12.04 21.46 1.04
N ASN A 192 -13.18 21.32 1.73
CA ASN A 192 -13.63 22.27 2.74
C ASN A 192 -12.90 22.13 4.10
N GLY A 193 -11.89 21.27 4.20
CA GLY A 193 -11.11 21.05 5.42
C GLY A 193 -11.79 20.15 6.48
N THR A 194 -12.90 19.47 6.12
CA THR A 194 -13.53 18.49 7.00
C THR A 194 -13.06 17.07 6.64
N ARG A 195 -13.08 16.16 7.62
CA ARG A 195 -12.80 14.75 7.36
C ARG A 195 -13.95 14.12 6.57
N ASN A 196 -13.60 13.31 5.59
CA ASN A 196 -14.58 12.49 4.89
C ASN A 196 -15.09 11.36 5.82
N ASN A 197 -16.28 10.87 5.57
CA ASN A 197 -16.97 9.85 6.40
C ASN A 197 -16.41 8.45 6.18
N LEU A 198 -15.12 8.28 6.48
CA LEU A 198 -14.38 7.02 6.46
C LEU A 198 -14.16 6.56 7.92
N PHE A 199 -14.80 5.46 8.32
CA PHE A 199 -14.81 5.02 9.71
C PHE A 199 -14.01 3.74 9.88
N ILE A 200 -12.82 3.83 10.49
CA ILE A 200 -12.00 2.67 10.83
C ILE A 200 -12.71 1.90 11.97
N GLN A 201 -13.02 0.63 11.73
CA GLN A 201 -13.69 -0.22 12.71
C GLN A 201 -12.69 -0.98 13.58
N ARG A 202 -11.68 -1.57 12.97
CA ARG A 202 -10.61 -2.28 13.66
C ARG A 202 -9.39 -2.45 12.78
N MET A 203 -8.27 -2.79 13.41
CA MET A 203 -7.06 -3.21 12.72
C MET A 203 -7.00 -4.73 12.56
N LYS A 204 -6.37 -5.18 11.48
CA LYS A 204 -6.08 -6.60 11.24
C LYS A 204 -4.87 -7.04 12.04
N ASP A 205 -4.96 -8.19 12.72
CA ASP A 205 -3.80 -8.91 13.23
C ASP A 205 -3.19 -9.74 12.08
N LYS A 206 -1.97 -9.43 11.69
CA LYS A 206 -1.29 -10.01 10.52
C LYS A 206 -0.06 -10.79 10.94
N LEU A 207 0.29 -11.83 10.18
CA LEU A 207 1.52 -12.62 10.39
C LEU A 207 2.78 -11.81 10.03
N GLY A 208 2.72 -11.00 8.98
CA GLY A 208 3.83 -10.17 8.49
C GLY A 208 3.41 -8.76 8.14
N ASN A 209 4.35 -7.94 7.68
CA ASN A 209 4.13 -6.51 7.36
C ASN A 209 3.47 -5.76 8.53
N LYS A 210 3.94 -6.03 9.76
CA LYS A 210 3.31 -5.51 10.98
C LYS A 210 3.54 -4.01 11.15
N SER A 211 4.57 -3.45 10.54
CA SER A 211 4.84 -2.01 10.51
C SER A 211 3.74 -1.21 9.81
N ASN A 212 3.03 -1.80 8.83
CA ASN A 212 1.93 -1.16 8.12
C ASN A 212 0.57 -1.56 8.71
N ALA A 213 -0.33 -0.58 8.88
CA ALA A 213 -1.70 -0.83 9.28
C ALA A 213 -2.52 -1.42 8.12
N SER A 214 -3.40 -2.36 8.44
CA SER A 214 -4.49 -2.81 7.56
C SER A 214 -5.76 -2.86 8.39
N THR A 215 -6.84 -2.31 7.87
CA THR A 215 -8.06 -2.03 8.64
C THR A 215 -9.31 -2.57 7.97
N GLU A 216 -10.41 -2.58 8.71
CA GLU A 216 -11.77 -2.67 8.19
C GLU A 216 -12.39 -1.28 8.27
N MET A 217 -13.07 -0.85 7.20
CA MET A 217 -13.70 0.46 7.11
C MET A 217 -15.16 0.39 6.77
N GLU A 218 -15.95 1.23 7.43
CA GLU A 218 -17.32 1.57 7.06
C GLU A 218 -17.34 2.90 6.31
N PHE A 219 -18.14 2.96 5.27
CA PHE A 219 -18.49 4.13 4.49
C PHE A 219 -19.93 4.51 4.79
N GLN A 220 -20.16 5.76 5.19
CA GLN A 220 -21.50 6.27 5.53
C GLN A 220 -21.65 7.63 4.83
N ASP A 221 -22.27 7.61 3.65
CA ASP A 221 -22.35 8.79 2.77
C ASP A 221 -20.97 9.40 2.53
N THR A 222 -20.00 8.53 2.26
CA THR A 222 -18.60 8.90 2.04
C THR A 222 -18.44 9.51 0.66
N TYR A 223 -18.00 10.75 0.57
CA TYR A 223 -17.78 11.42 -0.71
C TYR A 223 -16.68 10.77 -1.54
N GLY A 224 -16.93 10.64 -2.83
CA GLY A 224 -15.99 10.14 -3.83
C GLY A 224 -16.26 10.70 -5.22
N VAL A 225 -15.21 10.76 -6.04
CA VAL A 225 -15.27 11.21 -7.44
C VAL A 225 -15.01 10.03 -8.35
N MET A 226 -15.83 9.87 -9.39
CA MET A 226 -15.70 8.77 -10.34
C MET A 226 -14.37 8.83 -11.10
N VAL A 227 -13.72 7.67 -11.24
CA VAL A 227 -12.50 7.49 -12.06
C VAL A 227 -12.82 6.58 -13.23
N GLY A 228 -12.65 7.10 -14.44
CA GLY A 228 -13.00 6.39 -15.68
C GLY A 228 -14.50 6.45 -15.98
N GLU A 229 -15.01 5.41 -16.63
CA GLU A 229 -16.41 5.32 -17.10
C GLU A 229 -17.28 4.57 -16.09
N GLU A 230 -18.53 5.01 -15.92
CA GLU A 230 -19.53 4.33 -15.10
C GLU A 230 -19.76 2.88 -15.60
N GLY A 231 -19.91 1.94 -14.65
CA GLY A 231 -20.05 0.51 -14.94
C GLY A 231 -18.77 -0.19 -15.40
N ARG A 232 -17.66 0.55 -15.54
CA ARG A 232 -16.35 0.03 -15.96
C ARG A 232 -15.30 0.00 -14.84
N GLY A 233 -15.76 0.05 -13.59
CA GLY A 233 -14.86 0.16 -12.43
C GLY A 233 -13.84 -0.97 -12.32
N ILE A 234 -14.20 -2.21 -12.69
CA ILE A 234 -13.25 -3.34 -12.69
C ILE A 234 -12.13 -3.07 -13.71
N ARG A 235 -12.46 -2.59 -14.91
CA ARG A 235 -11.46 -2.25 -15.93
C ARG A 235 -10.54 -1.13 -15.46
N THR A 236 -11.07 -0.14 -14.79
CA THR A 236 -10.31 0.99 -14.24
C THR A 236 -9.34 0.55 -13.14
N ILE A 237 -9.83 -0.25 -12.16
CA ILE A 237 -9.01 -0.62 -11.01
C ILE A 237 -7.99 -1.73 -11.32
N ILE A 238 -8.22 -2.52 -12.38
CA ILE A 238 -7.31 -3.59 -12.78
C ILE A 238 -5.95 -3.05 -13.21
N GLU A 239 -5.88 -1.82 -13.73
CA GLU A 239 -4.64 -1.13 -14.02
C GLU A 239 -3.78 -1.00 -12.75
N MET A 240 -4.38 -0.54 -11.65
CA MET A 240 -3.72 -0.47 -10.36
C MET A 240 -3.36 -1.86 -9.80
N VAL A 241 -4.26 -2.83 -9.94
CA VAL A 241 -4.00 -4.22 -9.51
C VAL A 241 -2.83 -4.82 -10.27
N THR A 242 -2.72 -4.58 -11.57
CA THR A 242 -1.62 -5.08 -12.41
C THR A 242 -0.27 -4.51 -11.94
N GLY A 243 -0.21 -3.21 -11.69
CA GLY A 243 0.98 -2.57 -11.12
C GLY A 243 1.36 -3.14 -9.75
N ASN A 244 0.37 -3.36 -8.87
CA ASN A 244 0.60 -4.00 -7.56
C ASN A 244 1.12 -5.44 -7.69
N ARG A 245 0.60 -6.23 -8.63
CA ARG A 245 1.08 -7.61 -8.89
C ARG A 245 2.53 -7.61 -9.36
N LEU A 246 2.89 -6.70 -10.27
CA LEU A 246 4.28 -6.52 -10.69
C LEU A 246 5.16 -6.14 -9.49
N TYR A 247 4.70 -5.21 -8.66
CA TYR A 247 5.42 -4.80 -7.46
C TYR A 247 5.61 -5.95 -6.46
N CYS A 248 4.60 -6.81 -6.28
CA CYS A 248 4.72 -8.03 -5.47
C CYS A 248 5.78 -9.00 -6.01
N ALA A 249 5.87 -9.19 -7.33
CA ALA A 249 6.89 -10.04 -7.92
C ALA A 249 8.31 -9.51 -7.63
N MET A 250 8.52 -8.21 -7.83
CA MET A 250 9.81 -7.55 -7.54
C MET A 250 10.20 -7.65 -6.05
N SER A 251 9.25 -7.40 -5.14
CA SER A 251 9.51 -7.48 -3.70
C SER A 251 9.73 -8.91 -3.22
N SER A 252 9.03 -9.88 -3.78
CA SER A 252 9.22 -11.31 -3.44
C SER A 252 10.63 -11.77 -3.77
N ALA A 253 11.17 -11.40 -4.94
CA ALA A 253 12.55 -11.70 -5.32
C ALA A 253 13.57 -11.14 -4.30
N GLY A 254 13.39 -9.91 -3.83
CA GLY A 254 14.25 -9.33 -2.81
C GLY A 254 14.13 -10.03 -1.45
N ILE A 255 12.92 -10.43 -1.03
CA ILE A 255 12.71 -11.20 0.21
C ILE A 255 13.39 -12.58 0.11
N MET A 256 13.27 -13.27 -1.03
CA MET A 256 13.96 -14.54 -1.29
C MET A 256 15.48 -14.38 -1.16
N ARG A 257 16.04 -13.31 -1.75
CA ARG A 257 17.46 -12.98 -1.63
C ARG A 257 17.88 -12.78 -0.17
N GLN A 258 17.11 -12.04 0.60
CA GLN A 258 17.39 -11.81 2.02
C GLN A 258 17.34 -13.11 2.83
N ALA A 259 16.35 -13.97 2.58
CA ALA A 259 16.25 -15.26 3.25
C ALA A 259 17.47 -16.14 2.96
N LEU A 260 17.93 -16.21 1.70
CA LEU A 260 19.13 -16.95 1.31
C LEU A 260 20.40 -16.41 2.00
N VAL A 261 20.56 -15.08 2.04
CA VAL A 261 21.71 -14.43 2.72
C VAL A 261 21.76 -14.82 4.19
N GLN A 262 20.62 -14.76 4.89
CA GLN A 262 20.54 -15.15 6.30
C GLN A 262 20.83 -16.64 6.51
N ALA A 263 20.28 -17.50 5.64
CA ALA A 263 20.52 -18.93 5.71
C ALA A 263 22.01 -19.29 5.49
N LEU A 264 22.64 -18.69 4.46
CA LEU A 264 24.08 -18.88 4.17
C LEU A 264 24.94 -18.36 5.33
N HIS A 265 24.66 -17.17 5.86
CA HIS A 265 25.39 -16.64 7.00
C HIS A 265 25.30 -17.57 8.21
N HIS A 266 24.08 -17.94 8.62
CA HIS A 266 23.87 -18.83 9.76
C HIS A 266 24.60 -20.18 9.61
N THR A 267 24.44 -20.84 8.47
CA THR A 267 25.01 -22.18 8.23
C THR A 267 26.52 -22.16 8.09
N SER A 268 27.10 -21.02 7.70
CA SER A 268 28.56 -20.83 7.62
C SER A 268 29.23 -20.65 8.99
N HIS A 269 28.45 -20.27 10.03
CA HIS A 269 28.99 -20.00 11.37
C HIS A 269 28.58 -21.07 12.40
N ARG A 270 27.37 -21.61 12.31
CA ARG A 270 26.88 -22.65 13.23
C ARG A 270 27.47 -24.01 12.92
N SER A 271 27.91 -24.74 13.96
CA SER A 271 28.40 -26.11 13.86
C SER A 271 27.46 -27.08 14.56
N ALA A 272 27.33 -28.29 13.99
CA ALA A 272 26.69 -29.46 14.59
C ALA A 272 27.40 -30.72 14.09
N PHE A 273 27.48 -31.77 14.92
CA PHE A 273 28.20 -33.00 14.60
C PHE A 273 29.64 -32.74 14.12
N GLN A 274 30.34 -31.87 14.82
CA GLN A 274 31.76 -31.51 14.59
C GLN A 274 32.08 -30.88 13.22
N LYS A 275 31.04 -30.42 12.47
CA LYS A 275 31.20 -29.73 11.18
C LYS A 275 30.28 -28.49 11.14
N ARG A 276 30.67 -27.47 10.37
CA ARG A 276 29.75 -26.36 10.05
C ARG A 276 28.52 -26.88 9.29
N LEU A 277 27.34 -26.28 9.52
CA LEU A 277 26.12 -26.73 8.87
C LEU A 277 26.23 -26.70 7.35
N ILE A 278 26.87 -25.70 6.77
CA ILE A 278 27.11 -25.60 5.32
C ILE A 278 27.96 -26.77 4.76
N GLN A 279 28.69 -27.50 5.59
CA GLN A 279 29.48 -28.65 5.20
C GLN A 279 28.69 -29.98 5.26
N GLN A 280 27.50 -29.99 5.84
CA GLN A 280 26.63 -31.13 5.94
C GLN A 280 25.96 -31.41 4.58
N PRO A 281 25.98 -32.65 4.05
CA PRO A 281 25.43 -32.92 2.71
C PRO A 281 23.97 -32.53 2.53
N LEU A 282 23.12 -32.84 3.52
CA LEU A 282 21.70 -32.52 3.46
C LEU A 282 21.47 -30.99 3.44
N MET A 283 22.20 -30.24 4.27
CA MET A 283 22.13 -28.77 4.29
C MET A 283 22.59 -28.15 2.98
N ARG A 284 23.62 -28.72 2.36
CA ARG A 284 24.09 -28.23 1.04
C ARG A 284 23.01 -28.39 -0.04
N ASN A 285 22.26 -29.50 -0.04
CA ASN A 285 21.16 -29.68 -0.99
C ASN A 285 20.08 -28.58 -0.78
N VAL A 286 19.65 -28.38 0.46
CA VAL A 286 18.64 -27.34 0.76
C VAL A 286 19.13 -25.95 0.33
N LEU A 287 20.38 -25.60 0.63
CA LEU A 287 20.93 -24.30 0.24
C LEU A 287 21.10 -24.15 -1.27
N ALA A 288 21.43 -25.25 -1.98
CA ALA A 288 21.51 -25.26 -3.43
C ALA A 288 20.14 -25.01 -4.08
N ASP A 289 19.08 -25.69 -3.59
CA ASP A 289 17.71 -25.45 -4.05
C ASP A 289 17.28 -23.99 -3.82
N MET A 290 17.54 -23.44 -2.63
CA MET A 290 17.27 -22.04 -2.35
C MET A 290 18.04 -21.08 -3.26
N ALA A 291 19.31 -21.40 -3.57
CA ALA A 291 20.14 -20.55 -4.43
C ALA A 291 19.63 -20.53 -5.88
N VAL A 292 19.23 -21.71 -6.40
CA VAL A 292 18.65 -21.82 -7.76
C VAL A 292 17.35 -21.04 -7.88
N GLU A 293 16.49 -21.07 -6.85
CA GLU A 293 15.23 -20.30 -6.86
C GLU A 293 15.45 -18.79 -6.76
N VAL A 294 16.57 -18.33 -6.23
CA VAL A 294 16.90 -16.89 -6.09
C VAL A 294 17.51 -16.33 -7.36
N GLU A 295 18.32 -17.13 -8.12
CA GLU A 295 18.96 -16.73 -9.38
C GLU A 295 17.97 -16.80 -10.56
#